data_aae269d43b16d859ce843ebeeffbaf51
#
_entry.id   aae269d43b16d859ce843ebeeffbaf51
#
_cell.length_a   1.000
_cell.length_b   1.000
_cell.length_c   1.000
_cell.angle_alpha   90.00
_cell.angle_beta   90.00
_cell.angle_gamma   90.00
#
_symmetry.space_group_name_H-M   'P 1'
#
loop_
_entity.id
_entity.type
_entity.pdbx_description
1 polymer ?
#
loop_
_entity_poly.entity_id
_entity_poly.type
_entity_poly.pdbx_seq_one_letter_code
_entity_poly.pdbx_strand_id
1 'polypeptide(L)'
;IGMVGKYIELPDAYKSVIEALKHGGLKNRVSVNIKLIDSQDVETRGVEILKGLDAILVPGGFGYRGVEGMITTARFARENNIPYLGICLGMQVALIDYARHVANMENANSTEFVPDCKYPVVALITEWRDENGNVEVRSEKSDLGGTMRLGAQQCQLVDDSLVRQLYNAPTIVERHRHRYEVNNMLLKQIED
;
A
#
# COMPACT_ATOMS: atom_id res chain seq x y z
N ILE A 1 2.26 13.61 -11.54
CA ILE A 1 2.21 12.49 -10.56
C ILE A 1 3.38 11.57 -10.80
N GLY A 2 4.17 11.27 -9.75
CA GLY A 2 5.16 10.21 -9.77
C GLY A 2 4.51 8.86 -9.49
N MET A 3 4.62 7.90 -10.41
CA MET A 3 4.26 6.51 -10.16
C MET A 3 5.54 5.72 -9.90
N VAL A 4 5.75 5.36 -8.63
CA VAL A 4 6.95 4.65 -8.18
C VAL A 4 6.63 3.17 -8.01
N GLY A 5 7.19 2.32 -8.86
CA GLY A 5 6.82 0.91 -8.93
C GLY A 5 7.95 -0.01 -9.33
N LYS A 6 7.68 -1.32 -9.26
CA LYS A 6 8.63 -2.40 -9.57
C LYS A 6 8.63 -2.85 -11.04
N TYR A 7 7.53 -2.59 -11.76
CA TYR A 7 7.27 -3.15 -13.09
C TYR A 7 7.18 -2.06 -14.14
N ILE A 8 7.99 -1.01 -14.00
CA ILE A 8 7.96 0.17 -14.87
C ILE A 8 8.31 -0.17 -16.33
N GLU A 9 9.17 -1.16 -16.53
CA GLU A 9 9.57 -1.63 -17.85
C GLU A 9 8.52 -2.51 -18.55
N LEU A 10 7.46 -2.92 -17.84
CA LEU A 10 6.39 -3.75 -18.40
C LEU A 10 5.20 -2.87 -18.81
N PRO A 11 4.97 -2.61 -20.10
CA PRO A 11 3.99 -1.61 -20.56
C PRO A 11 2.57 -1.83 -20.04
N ASP A 12 2.17 -3.08 -19.81
CA ASP A 12 0.81 -3.43 -19.42
C ASP A 12 0.62 -3.55 -17.88
N ALA A 13 1.71 -3.58 -17.10
CA ALA A 13 1.63 -3.84 -15.67
C ALA A 13 0.79 -2.79 -14.92
N TYR A 14 0.87 -1.54 -15.34
CA TYR A 14 0.18 -0.42 -14.68
C TYR A 14 -0.85 0.28 -15.56
N LYS A 15 -1.20 -0.28 -16.70
CA LYS A 15 -2.10 0.35 -17.68
C LYS A 15 -3.43 0.79 -17.06
N SER A 16 -4.09 -0.06 -16.29
CA SER A 16 -5.36 0.27 -15.65
C SER A 16 -5.24 1.41 -14.63
N VAL A 17 -4.13 1.47 -13.90
CA VAL A 17 -3.87 2.56 -12.93
C VAL A 17 -3.61 3.87 -13.67
N ILE A 18 -2.83 3.83 -14.75
CA ILE A 18 -2.55 4.99 -15.60
C ILE A 18 -3.87 5.55 -16.19
N GLU A 19 -4.72 4.68 -16.74
CA GLU A 19 -6.02 5.08 -17.27
C GLU A 19 -6.95 5.66 -16.18
N ALA A 20 -6.96 5.05 -14.99
CA ALA A 20 -7.72 5.58 -13.86
C ALA A 20 -7.27 7.00 -13.46
N LEU A 21 -5.96 7.25 -13.42
CA LEU A 21 -5.42 8.59 -13.15
C LEU A 21 -5.83 9.61 -14.23
N LYS A 22 -5.79 9.21 -15.50
CA LYS A 22 -6.26 10.08 -16.61
C LYS A 22 -7.75 10.38 -16.50
N HIS A 23 -8.59 9.39 -16.19
CA HIS A 23 -10.03 9.59 -15.96
C HIS A 23 -10.28 10.50 -14.76
N GLY A 24 -9.52 10.35 -13.69
CA GLY A 24 -9.56 11.28 -12.55
C GLY A 24 -9.22 12.71 -12.97
N GLY A 25 -8.20 12.87 -13.82
CA GLY A 25 -7.83 14.16 -14.41
C GLY A 25 -8.97 14.79 -15.21
N LEU A 26 -9.62 14.02 -16.08
CA LEU A 26 -10.76 14.49 -16.89
C LEU A 26 -11.90 14.98 -16.00
N LYS A 27 -12.26 14.21 -14.97
CA LYS A 27 -13.30 14.59 -14.00
C LYS A 27 -12.98 15.90 -13.30
N ASN A 28 -11.72 16.14 -12.96
CA ASN A 28 -11.26 17.34 -12.27
C ASN A 28 -10.80 18.46 -13.22
N ARG A 29 -10.93 18.28 -14.54
CA ARG A 29 -10.53 19.25 -15.58
C ARG A 29 -9.06 19.64 -15.50
N VAL A 30 -8.19 18.68 -15.21
CA VAL A 30 -6.73 18.85 -15.17
C VAL A 30 -6.04 17.83 -16.09
N SER A 31 -4.91 18.23 -16.64
CA SER A 31 -4.02 17.30 -17.36
C SER A 31 -3.13 16.57 -16.33
N VAL A 32 -3.06 15.25 -16.43
CA VAL A 32 -2.23 14.43 -15.56
C VAL A 32 -1.01 13.96 -16.31
N ASN A 33 0.16 14.51 -15.96
CA ASN A 33 1.45 14.03 -16.40
C ASN A 33 1.94 12.94 -15.45
N ILE A 34 2.18 11.74 -15.96
CA ILE A 34 2.62 10.60 -15.15
C ILE A 34 4.10 10.33 -15.44
N LYS A 35 4.94 10.49 -14.41
CA LYS A 35 6.35 10.12 -14.45
C LYS A 35 6.50 8.72 -13.84
N LEU A 36 6.89 7.76 -14.65
CA LEU A 36 7.18 6.40 -14.21
C LEU A 36 8.60 6.37 -13.60
N ILE A 37 8.73 5.83 -12.40
CA ILE A 37 10.00 5.78 -11.65
C ILE A 37 10.18 4.36 -11.11
N ASP A 38 11.31 3.72 -11.43
CA ASP A 38 11.62 2.43 -10.82
C ASP A 38 11.99 2.63 -9.34
N SER A 39 11.40 1.82 -8.48
CA SER A 39 11.69 1.87 -7.05
C SER A 39 13.14 1.56 -6.72
N GLN A 40 13.85 0.76 -7.53
CA GLN A 40 15.29 0.53 -7.38
C GLN A 40 16.11 1.78 -7.71
N ASP A 41 15.63 2.64 -8.62
CA ASP A 41 16.28 3.93 -8.87
C ASP A 41 16.20 4.82 -7.63
N VAL A 42 15.13 4.75 -6.84
CA VAL A 42 15.06 5.49 -5.56
C VAL A 42 16.08 4.92 -4.56
N GLU A 43 16.28 3.61 -4.52
CA GLU A 43 17.29 2.98 -3.64
C GLU A 43 18.72 3.43 -4.00
N THR A 44 19.02 3.50 -5.29
CA THR A 44 20.39 3.75 -5.77
C THR A 44 20.73 5.22 -5.94
N ARG A 45 19.76 6.06 -6.35
CA ARG A 45 19.95 7.47 -6.69
C ARG A 45 19.39 8.43 -5.63
N GLY A 46 18.65 7.87 -4.64
CA GLY A 46 18.06 8.66 -3.58
C GLY A 46 16.79 9.41 -3.99
N VAL A 47 16.29 10.22 -3.05
CA VAL A 47 15.00 10.94 -3.16
C VAL A 47 15.03 12.13 -4.14
N GLU A 48 16.19 12.52 -4.64
CA GLU A 48 16.31 13.65 -5.58
C GLU A 48 15.45 13.47 -6.83
N ILE A 49 15.26 12.22 -7.28
CA ILE A 49 14.43 11.89 -8.45
C ILE A 49 12.93 12.09 -8.23
N LEU A 50 12.51 12.25 -6.96
CA LEU A 50 11.13 12.47 -6.53
C LEU A 50 10.80 13.97 -6.40
N LYS A 51 11.78 14.85 -6.44
CA LYS A 51 11.56 16.29 -6.32
C LYS A 51 10.72 16.86 -7.47
N GLY A 52 9.87 17.83 -7.14
CA GLY A 52 9.01 18.50 -8.11
C GLY A 52 7.79 17.70 -8.53
N LEU A 53 7.47 16.61 -7.84
CA LEU A 53 6.22 15.86 -8.02
C LEU A 53 5.10 16.51 -7.21
N ASP A 54 3.93 16.69 -7.82
CA ASP A 54 2.72 17.22 -7.16
C ASP A 54 2.00 16.16 -6.32
N ALA A 55 2.15 14.88 -6.68
CA ALA A 55 1.60 13.74 -5.96
C ALA A 55 2.40 12.47 -6.29
N ILE A 56 2.32 11.49 -5.42
CA ILE A 56 2.99 10.19 -5.57
C ILE A 56 1.96 9.06 -5.49
N LEU A 57 2.05 8.12 -6.41
CA LEU A 57 1.32 6.86 -6.38
C LEU A 57 2.30 5.70 -6.34
N VAL A 58 2.13 4.81 -5.36
CA VAL A 58 2.88 3.54 -5.28
C VAL A 58 1.91 2.39 -5.51
N PRO A 59 2.01 1.68 -6.64
CA PRO A 59 1.10 0.61 -7.00
C PRO A 59 1.42 -0.71 -6.27
N GLY A 60 0.60 -1.72 -6.53
CA GLY A 60 0.83 -3.08 -6.05
C GLY A 60 2.05 -3.75 -6.67
N GLY A 61 2.54 -4.78 -5.98
CA GLY A 61 3.66 -5.60 -6.41
C GLY A 61 3.91 -6.74 -5.43
N PHE A 62 4.85 -7.63 -5.76
CA PHE A 62 5.23 -8.77 -4.94
C PHE A 62 6.74 -8.88 -4.80
N GLY A 63 7.18 -9.51 -3.71
CA GLY A 63 8.59 -9.80 -3.45
C GLY A 63 9.41 -8.58 -3.02
N TYR A 64 10.64 -8.84 -2.60
CA TYR A 64 11.49 -7.89 -1.90
C TYR A 64 12.12 -6.79 -2.79
N ARG A 65 12.32 -7.07 -4.09
CA ARG A 65 13.01 -6.13 -5.00
C ARG A 65 12.38 -4.73 -4.98
N GLY A 66 13.17 -3.70 -4.73
CA GLY A 66 12.74 -2.29 -4.76
C GLY A 66 11.81 -1.88 -3.61
N VAL A 67 11.66 -2.71 -2.57
CA VAL A 67 10.77 -2.41 -1.43
C VAL A 67 11.29 -1.24 -0.61
N GLU A 68 12.60 -1.19 -0.33
CA GLU A 68 13.15 -0.09 0.46
C GLU A 68 13.07 1.25 -0.29
N GLY A 69 13.15 1.23 -1.63
CA GLY A 69 12.88 2.41 -2.45
C GLY A 69 11.42 2.88 -2.37
N MET A 70 10.47 1.95 -2.30
CA MET A 70 9.06 2.29 -2.08
C MET A 70 8.84 2.84 -0.67
N ILE A 71 9.46 2.25 0.37
CA ILE A 71 9.39 2.75 1.76
C ILE A 71 10.00 4.16 1.83
N THR A 72 11.18 4.36 1.22
CA THR A 72 11.83 5.67 1.12
C THR A 72 10.95 6.69 0.40
N THR A 73 10.23 6.26 -0.63
CA THR A 73 9.28 7.12 -1.37
C THR A 73 8.10 7.53 -0.48
N ALA A 74 7.54 6.60 0.30
CA ALA A 74 6.45 6.90 1.24
C ALA A 74 6.91 7.89 2.32
N ARG A 75 8.12 7.68 2.87
CA ARG A 75 8.76 8.59 3.81
C ARG A 75 8.92 9.99 3.22
N PHE A 76 9.48 10.08 2.02
CA PHE A 76 9.67 11.35 1.32
C PHE A 76 8.35 12.09 1.14
N ALA A 77 7.29 11.40 0.73
CA ALA A 77 5.97 12.00 0.56
C ALA A 77 5.43 12.55 1.89
N ARG A 78 5.51 11.76 2.96
CA ARG A 78 5.06 12.16 4.30
C ARG A 78 5.84 13.36 4.84
N GLU A 79 7.17 13.33 4.78
CA GLU A 79 8.04 14.40 5.31
C GLU A 79 7.92 15.72 4.52
N ASN A 80 7.53 15.66 3.25
CA ASN A 80 7.37 16.84 2.39
C ASN A 80 5.90 17.22 2.14
N ASN A 81 4.94 16.60 2.85
CA ASN A 81 3.51 16.84 2.68
C ASN A 81 3.02 16.68 1.23
N ILE A 82 3.59 15.74 0.49
CA ILE A 82 3.17 15.41 -0.87
C ILE A 82 2.03 14.40 -0.79
N PRO A 83 0.87 14.64 -1.45
CA PRO A 83 -0.21 13.68 -1.54
C PRO A 83 0.28 12.29 -1.98
N TYR A 84 -0.07 11.27 -1.22
CA TYR A 84 0.37 9.90 -1.45
C TYR A 84 -0.82 8.95 -1.57
N LEU A 85 -0.81 8.09 -2.59
CA LEU A 85 -1.75 6.98 -2.72
C LEU A 85 -0.98 5.67 -2.83
N GLY A 86 -1.13 4.81 -1.84
CA GLY A 86 -0.60 3.44 -1.85
C GLY A 86 -1.68 2.41 -2.19
N ILE A 87 -1.45 1.60 -3.21
CA ILE A 87 -2.35 0.51 -3.59
C ILE A 87 -1.70 -0.83 -3.27
N CYS A 88 -2.36 -1.70 -2.49
CA CYS A 88 -1.86 -3.02 -2.10
C CYS A 88 -0.49 -2.90 -1.42
N LEU A 89 0.60 -3.34 -2.08
CA LEU A 89 1.96 -3.17 -1.57
C LEU A 89 2.30 -1.70 -1.25
N GLY A 90 1.81 -0.77 -2.07
CA GLY A 90 2.04 0.66 -1.82
C GLY A 90 1.47 1.14 -0.49
N MET A 91 0.31 0.67 -0.07
CA MET A 91 -0.24 0.94 1.26
C MET A 91 0.60 0.27 2.36
N GLN A 92 1.02 -0.97 2.13
CA GLN A 92 1.82 -1.73 3.09
C GLN A 92 3.17 -1.07 3.37
N VAL A 93 3.86 -0.58 2.34
CA VAL A 93 5.15 0.12 2.53
C VAL A 93 5.00 1.48 3.25
N ALA A 94 3.88 2.17 3.03
CA ALA A 94 3.57 3.40 3.78
C ALA A 94 3.35 3.10 5.28
N LEU A 95 2.67 2.01 5.59
CA LEU A 95 2.51 1.55 6.97
C LEU A 95 3.86 1.18 7.60
N ILE A 96 4.74 0.49 6.86
CA ILE A 96 6.09 0.15 7.33
C ILE A 96 6.90 1.41 7.60
N ASP A 97 6.85 2.42 6.70
CA ASP A 97 7.51 3.71 6.93
C ASP A 97 7.00 4.38 8.21
N TYR A 98 5.68 4.48 8.35
CA TYR A 98 5.05 5.10 9.52
C TYR A 98 5.46 4.40 10.81
N ALA A 99 5.39 3.08 10.83
CA ALA A 99 5.78 2.27 11.98
C ALA A 99 7.25 2.51 12.37
N ARG A 100 8.15 2.52 11.39
CA ARG A 100 9.59 2.73 11.62
C ARG A 100 9.94 4.12 12.15
N HIS A 101 9.31 5.16 11.60
CA HIS A 101 9.77 6.54 11.77
C HIS A 101 8.84 7.43 12.59
N VAL A 102 7.61 7.01 12.84
CA VAL A 102 6.63 7.75 13.63
C VAL A 102 6.25 6.96 14.90
N ALA A 103 5.85 5.70 14.76
CA ALA A 103 5.47 4.87 15.89
C ALA A 103 6.66 4.23 16.64
N ASN A 104 7.92 4.61 16.33
CA ASN A 104 9.14 4.14 16.98
C ASN A 104 9.31 2.60 17.00
N MET A 105 8.77 1.92 16.01
CA MET A 105 8.92 0.48 15.81
C MET A 105 10.13 0.19 14.93
N GLU A 106 11.32 0.36 15.48
CA GLU A 106 12.57 0.15 14.75
C GLU A 106 12.59 -1.24 14.07
N ASN A 107 12.94 -1.27 12.77
CA ASN A 107 12.95 -2.47 11.93
C ASN A 107 11.56 -3.12 11.69
N ALA A 108 10.46 -2.38 11.89
CA ALA A 108 9.15 -2.85 11.46
C ALA A 108 9.16 -3.27 10.00
N ASN A 109 8.48 -4.38 9.68
CA ASN A 109 8.49 -4.92 8.32
C ASN A 109 7.25 -5.77 8.04
N SER A 110 7.19 -6.30 6.82
CA SER A 110 6.27 -7.37 6.44
C SER A 110 6.92 -8.73 6.61
N THR A 111 6.18 -9.73 7.08
CA THR A 111 6.63 -11.13 7.10
C THR A 111 6.84 -11.70 5.70
N GLU A 112 6.35 -11.05 4.65
CA GLU A 112 6.69 -11.39 3.25
C GLU A 112 8.18 -11.17 2.96
N PHE A 113 8.78 -10.14 3.55
CA PHE A 113 10.15 -9.73 3.24
C PHE A 113 11.15 -10.19 4.31
N VAL A 114 10.73 -10.13 5.57
CA VAL A 114 11.52 -10.54 6.73
C VAL A 114 10.64 -11.39 7.65
N PRO A 115 10.65 -12.73 7.49
CA PRO A 115 9.75 -13.63 8.22
C PRO A 115 9.82 -13.47 9.74
N ASP A 116 11.02 -13.27 10.29
CA ASP A 116 11.27 -13.17 11.73
C ASP A 116 11.42 -11.71 12.20
N CYS A 117 10.81 -10.73 11.53
CA CYS A 117 10.93 -9.34 11.94
C CYS A 117 10.28 -9.10 13.32
N LYS A 118 10.93 -8.25 14.13
CA LYS A 118 10.50 -7.94 15.51
C LYS A 118 9.09 -7.33 15.55
N TYR A 119 8.78 -6.48 14.59
CA TYR A 119 7.50 -5.82 14.46
C TYR A 119 6.88 -6.14 13.09
N PRO A 120 6.14 -7.25 12.98
CA PRO A 120 5.48 -7.64 11.73
C PRO A 120 4.19 -6.83 11.54
N VAL A 121 4.34 -5.55 11.19
CA VAL A 121 3.20 -4.63 11.01
C VAL A 121 2.34 -4.99 9.82
N VAL A 122 2.92 -5.72 8.87
CA VAL A 122 2.22 -6.39 7.77
C VAL A 122 2.53 -7.88 7.88
N ALA A 123 1.50 -8.71 7.94
CA ALA A 123 1.65 -10.15 8.14
C ALA A 123 0.70 -10.95 7.26
N LEU A 124 0.97 -12.24 7.15
CA LEU A 124 0.09 -13.18 6.48
C LEU A 124 -1.28 -13.17 7.17
N ILE A 125 -2.36 -13.24 6.40
CA ILE A 125 -3.71 -13.36 6.95
C ILE A 125 -3.82 -14.69 7.67
N THR A 126 -3.79 -14.67 9.00
CA THR A 126 -3.89 -15.86 9.84
C THR A 126 -5.27 -16.10 10.42
N GLU A 127 -6.09 -15.04 10.47
CA GLU A 127 -7.45 -15.11 10.97
C GLU A 127 -8.42 -14.66 9.87
N TRP A 128 -9.39 -15.51 9.60
CA TRP A 128 -10.45 -15.23 8.65
C TRP A 128 -11.80 -15.26 9.37
N ARG A 129 -12.65 -14.29 9.15
CA ARG A 129 -14.05 -14.38 9.53
C ARG A 129 -14.86 -14.80 8.30
N ASP A 130 -15.54 -15.91 8.40
CA ASP A 130 -16.49 -16.35 7.39
C ASP A 130 -17.73 -15.43 7.35
N GLU A 131 -18.60 -15.64 6.37
CA GLU A 131 -19.85 -14.87 6.22
C GLU A 131 -20.78 -15.00 7.43
N ASN A 132 -20.58 -16.02 8.30
CA ASN A 132 -21.34 -16.27 9.51
C ASN A 132 -20.69 -15.71 10.78
N GLY A 133 -19.52 -15.05 10.65
CA GLY A 133 -18.79 -14.45 11.75
C GLY A 133 -17.90 -15.41 12.55
N ASN A 134 -17.72 -16.67 12.11
CA ASN A 134 -16.83 -17.62 12.75
C ASN A 134 -15.38 -17.27 12.39
N VAL A 135 -14.47 -17.36 13.38
CA VAL A 135 -13.05 -17.14 13.19
C VAL A 135 -12.39 -18.45 12.76
N GLU A 136 -11.95 -18.54 11.52
CA GLU A 136 -11.03 -19.58 11.08
C GLU A 136 -9.60 -19.14 11.32
N VAL A 137 -8.89 -19.86 12.18
CA VAL A 137 -7.44 -19.66 12.39
C VAL A 137 -6.67 -20.51 11.38
N ARG A 138 -5.88 -19.88 10.52
CA ARG A 138 -5.03 -20.57 9.55
C ARG A 138 -3.57 -20.46 9.99
N SER A 139 -2.85 -21.57 9.94
CA SER A 139 -1.41 -21.58 10.20
C SER A 139 -0.62 -21.32 8.90
N GLU A 140 0.61 -20.87 9.01
CA GLU A 140 1.55 -20.73 7.86
C GLU A 140 1.75 -22.04 7.06
N LYS A 141 1.36 -23.17 7.66
CA LYS A 141 1.40 -24.50 7.03
C LYS A 141 0.12 -24.85 6.26
N SER A 142 -0.91 -23.99 6.32
CA SER A 142 -2.13 -24.15 5.53
C SER A 142 -1.83 -23.89 4.06
N ASP A 143 -2.57 -24.55 3.17
CA ASP A 143 -2.44 -24.36 1.72
C ASP A 143 -2.47 -22.86 1.36
N LEU A 144 -1.33 -22.33 0.90
CA LEU A 144 -1.15 -20.92 0.58
C LEU A 144 -2.14 -20.39 -0.48
N GLY A 145 -2.74 -21.28 -1.27
CA GLY A 145 -3.77 -20.94 -2.25
C GLY A 145 -5.05 -20.40 -1.60
N GLY A 146 -5.40 -20.87 -0.39
CA GLY A 146 -6.61 -20.48 0.33
C GLY A 146 -6.49 -19.24 1.23
N THR A 147 -5.31 -18.63 1.35
CA THR A 147 -5.07 -17.48 2.26
C THR A 147 -5.18 -16.11 1.58
N MET A 148 -5.52 -16.07 0.29
CA MET A 148 -5.63 -14.81 -0.44
C MET A 148 -7.00 -14.17 -0.21
N ARG A 149 -7.03 -12.89 0.18
CA ARG A 149 -8.23 -12.08 0.08
C ARG A 149 -8.40 -11.68 -1.38
N LEU A 150 -9.46 -12.19 -2.00
CA LEU A 150 -9.70 -12.04 -3.43
C LEU A 150 -11.14 -11.59 -3.70
N GLY A 151 -11.29 -10.67 -4.65
CA GLY A 151 -12.59 -10.23 -5.14
C GLY A 151 -13.16 -9.03 -4.39
N ALA A 152 -14.46 -8.81 -4.53
CA ALA A 152 -15.17 -7.69 -3.94
C ALA A 152 -15.26 -7.85 -2.42
N GLN A 153 -14.79 -6.84 -1.69
CA GLN A 153 -14.85 -6.78 -0.23
C GLN A 153 -15.51 -5.47 0.20
N GLN A 154 -16.36 -5.56 1.20
CA GLN A 154 -17.01 -4.40 1.79
C GLN A 154 -16.07 -3.75 2.79
N CYS A 155 -15.89 -2.43 2.67
CA CYS A 155 -15.06 -1.63 3.55
C CYS A 155 -15.92 -0.54 4.21
N GLN A 156 -15.94 -0.48 5.53
CA GLN A 156 -16.52 0.62 6.28
C GLN A 156 -15.47 1.73 6.39
N LEU A 157 -15.87 2.95 6.04
CA LEU A 157 -14.97 4.10 6.09
C LEU A 157 -15.17 4.86 7.41
N VAL A 158 -14.06 5.19 8.06
CA VAL A 158 -14.06 5.94 9.32
C VAL A 158 -14.71 7.31 9.11
N ASP A 159 -15.54 7.70 10.04
CA ASP A 159 -16.20 9.01 10.05
C ASP A 159 -15.14 10.13 10.02
N ASP A 160 -15.42 11.21 9.30
CA ASP A 160 -14.55 12.38 9.12
C ASP A 160 -13.20 12.10 8.42
N SER A 161 -12.96 10.87 7.94
CA SER A 161 -11.77 10.57 7.15
C SER A 161 -11.81 11.20 5.76
N LEU A 162 -10.63 11.57 5.23
CA LEU A 162 -10.50 12.08 3.86
C LEU A 162 -11.04 11.06 2.83
N VAL A 163 -10.80 9.76 3.06
CA VAL A 163 -11.27 8.69 2.18
C VAL A 163 -12.80 8.69 2.11
N ARG A 164 -13.48 8.81 3.26
CA ARG A 164 -14.95 8.90 3.31
C ARG A 164 -15.48 10.13 2.58
N GLN A 165 -14.82 11.27 2.71
CA GLN A 165 -15.20 12.50 1.98
C GLN A 165 -15.03 12.31 0.47
N LEU A 166 -13.93 11.68 0.02
CA LEU A 166 -13.67 11.44 -1.40
C LEU A 166 -14.67 10.47 -2.04
N TYR A 167 -15.03 9.39 -1.33
CA TYR A 167 -16.05 8.44 -1.81
C TYR A 167 -17.48 8.95 -1.60
N ASN A 168 -17.69 9.89 -0.71
CA ASN A 168 -19.01 10.41 -0.31
C ASN A 168 -19.98 9.28 0.10
N ALA A 169 -19.47 8.29 0.81
CA ALA A 169 -20.22 7.11 1.24
C ALA A 169 -19.65 6.55 2.54
N PRO A 170 -20.47 6.00 3.47
CA PRO A 170 -20.01 5.37 4.69
C PRO A 170 -19.37 4.00 4.45
N THR A 171 -19.76 3.36 3.36
CA THR A 171 -19.35 1.99 3.02
C THR A 171 -19.09 1.92 1.52
N ILE A 172 -18.03 1.24 1.15
CA ILE A 172 -17.65 1.01 -0.25
C ILE A 172 -17.37 -0.46 -0.48
N VAL A 173 -17.34 -0.87 -1.74
CA VAL A 173 -16.94 -2.21 -2.15
C VAL A 173 -15.76 -2.09 -3.08
N GLU A 174 -14.62 -2.62 -2.63
CA GLU A 174 -13.38 -2.59 -3.41
C GLU A 174 -12.92 -4.00 -3.76
N ARG A 175 -12.19 -4.12 -4.87
CA ARG A 175 -11.60 -5.40 -5.28
C ARG A 175 -10.25 -5.60 -4.63
N HIS A 176 -10.16 -6.65 -3.81
CA HIS A 176 -8.95 -7.05 -3.13
C HIS A 176 -8.23 -8.17 -3.89
N ARG A 177 -6.91 -8.17 -3.83
CA ARG A 177 -6.03 -9.25 -4.27
C ARG A 177 -4.73 -9.18 -3.49
N HIS A 178 -4.73 -9.70 -2.26
CA HIS A 178 -3.55 -9.70 -1.41
C HIS A 178 -3.59 -10.85 -0.39
N ARG A 179 -2.42 -11.28 0.08
CA ARG A 179 -2.24 -12.28 1.13
C ARG A 179 -1.83 -11.67 2.46
N TYR A 180 -1.09 -10.57 2.39
CA TYR A 180 -0.58 -9.87 3.55
C TYR A 180 -1.47 -8.68 3.86
N GLU A 181 -1.72 -8.47 5.13
CA GLU A 181 -2.55 -7.38 5.64
C GLU A 181 -1.89 -6.69 6.82
N VAL A 182 -2.47 -5.57 7.23
CA VAL A 182 -2.12 -4.91 8.48
C VAL A 182 -2.31 -5.88 9.63
N ASN A 183 -1.29 -6.00 10.48
CA ASN A 183 -1.37 -6.83 11.67
C ASN A 183 -2.17 -6.11 12.76
N ASN A 184 -3.42 -6.51 12.93
CA ASN A 184 -4.35 -5.91 13.89
C ASN A 184 -3.84 -5.97 15.34
N MET A 185 -2.95 -6.90 15.69
CA MET A 185 -2.38 -6.98 17.03
C MET A 185 -1.45 -5.80 17.35
N LEU A 186 -0.89 -5.16 16.32
CA LEU A 186 -0.01 -4.00 16.46
C LEU A 186 -0.72 -2.67 16.15
N LEU A 187 -1.98 -2.71 15.71
CA LEU A 187 -2.70 -1.53 15.25
C LEU A 187 -2.74 -0.44 16.32
N LYS A 188 -3.06 -0.79 17.57
CA LYS A 188 -3.08 0.16 18.67
C LYS A 188 -1.74 0.89 18.88
N GLN A 189 -0.62 0.17 18.75
CA GLN A 189 0.72 0.76 18.90
C GLN A 189 1.10 1.67 17.71
N ILE A 190 0.42 1.49 16.57
CA ILE A 190 0.64 2.32 15.37
C ILE A 190 -0.22 3.59 15.45
N GLU A 191 -1.39 3.53 16.08
CA GLU A 191 -2.34 4.64 16.18
C GLU A 191 -2.09 5.57 17.37
N ASP A 192 -1.45 5.08 18.46
CA ASP A 192 -1.07 5.85 19.66
C ASP A 192 0.18 6.72 19.38
#